data_8e76e9691ee51ad3d4dc319a7a383f5b
#
_entry.id   8e76e9691ee51ad3d4dc319a7a383f5b
#
_cell.length_a   1.000
_cell.length_b   1.000
_cell.length_c   1.000
_cell.angle_alpha   90.00
_cell.angle_beta   90.00
_cell.angle_gamma   90.00
#
_symmetry.space_group_name_H-M   'P 1'
#
loop_
_entity.id
_entity.type
_entity.pdbx_description
1 polymer ?
#
loop_
_entity_poly.entity_id
_entity_poly.type
_entity_poly.pdbx_seq_one_letter_code
_entity_poly.pdbx_strand_id
1 'polypeptide(L)'
;MNVRRLAAIDMYGSRGTTRRRRIILAEFLVGVVLMVTWGIWLLTSSSGLSTRAIGLWLTSAGLNYAPLSLYALALMRPGALEAELADADIDRELRRYTVLQLWVFVPLSLVVLAIRDALASRKARTTTP
;
A
#
# COMPACT_ATOMS: atom_id res chain seq x y z
N MET A 1 8.82 10.16 1.57
CA MET A 1 7.66 9.46 0.97
C MET A 1 7.01 8.61 2.04
N ASN A 2 5.70 8.65 2.15
CA ASN A 2 4.95 8.01 3.23
C ASN A 2 3.86 7.11 2.62
N VAL A 3 3.86 5.83 2.96
CA VAL A 3 2.90 4.85 2.43
C VAL A 3 1.47 5.17 2.87
N ARG A 4 1.30 5.66 4.10
CA ARG A 4 0.00 6.14 4.58
C ARG A 4 -0.56 7.28 3.72
N ARG A 5 0.29 8.21 3.31
CA ARG A 5 -0.08 9.32 2.43
C ARG A 5 -0.47 8.83 1.04
N LEU A 6 0.24 7.83 0.52
CA LEU A 6 -0.11 7.18 -0.73
C LEU A 6 -1.51 6.57 -0.67
N ALA A 7 -1.82 5.82 0.37
CA ALA A 7 -3.16 5.25 0.56
C ALA A 7 -4.23 6.34 0.67
N ALA A 8 -3.95 7.42 1.39
CA ALA A 8 -4.86 8.56 1.54
C ALA A 8 -5.16 9.23 0.21
N ILE A 9 -4.14 9.45 -0.61
CA ILE A 9 -4.27 10.06 -1.93
C ILE A 9 -5.07 9.17 -2.88
N ASP A 10 -4.84 7.87 -2.87
CA ASP A 10 -5.61 6.93 -3.66
C ASP A 10 -7.09 6.95 -3.28
N MET A 11 -7.38 6.96 -2.00
CA MET A 11 -8.77 7.03 -1.50
C MET A 11 -9.44 8.36 -1.83
N TYR A 12 -8.70 9.47 -1.79
CA TYR A 12 -9.20 10.79 -2.14
C TYR A 12 -9.34 10.96 -3.65
N GLY A 13 -8.37 10.47 -4.43
CA GLY A 13 -8.36 10.58 -5.89
C GLY A 13 -9.57 9.92 -6.56
N SER A 14 -10.26 9.01 -5.87
CA SER A 14 -11.53 8.44 -6.30
C SER A 14 -12.75 9.29 -5.90
N ARG A 15 -12.55 10.56 -5.58
CA ARG A 15 -13.56 11.57 -5.23
C ARG A 15 -14.32 11.35 -3.92
N GLY A 16 -13.68 10.69 -2.96
CA GLY A 16 -14.04 10.79 -1.55
C GLY A 16 -15.37 10.20 -1.11
N THR A 17 -16.13 9.53 -1.97
CA THR A 17 -17.35 8.87 -1.54
C THR A 17 -17.02 7.63 -0.69
N THR A 18 -17.80 7.39 0.36
CA THR A 18 -17.61 6.21 1.22
C THR A 18 -17.64 4.91 0.42
N ARG A 19 -18.52 4.83 -0.58
CA ARG A 19 -18.59 3.67 -1.47
C ARG A 19 -17.26 3.42 -2.22
N ARG A 20 -16.67 4.48 -2.77
CA ARG A 20 -15.40 4.36 -3.51
C ARG A 20 -14.24 4.03 -2.60
N ARG A 21 -14.21 4.60 -1.40
CA ARG A 21 -13.21 4.24 -0.38
C ARG A 21 -13.26 2.75 -0.05
N ARG A 22 -14.46 2.20 0.12
CA ARG A 22 -14.65 0.75 0.35
C ARG A 22 -14.20 -0.08 -0.85
N ILE A 23 -14.46 0.36 -2.07
CA ILE A 23 -14.02 -0.33 -3.29
C ILE A 23 -12.50 -0.36 -3.36
N ILE A 24 -11.81 0.75 -3.09
CA ILE A 24 -10.34 0.80 -3.09
C ILE A 24 -9.76 -0.10 -2.00
N LEU A 25 -10.33 -0.08 -0.79
CA LEU A 25 -9.91 -0.99 0.27
C LEU A 25 -10.10 -2.45 -0.15
N ALA A 26 -11.23 -2.77 -0.77
CA ALA A 26 -11.49 -4.12 -1.28
C ALA A 26 -10.49 -4.52 -2.37
N GLU A 27 -10.14 -3.61 -3.28
CA GLU A 27 -9.12 -3.86 -4.31
C GLU A 27 -7.76 -4.18 -3.70
N PHE A 28 -7.33 -3.44 -2.69
CA PHE A 28 -6.08 -3.70 -1.98
C PHE A 28 -6.09 -5.08 -1.30
N LEU A 29 -7.18 -5.40 -0.60
CA LEU A 29 -7.32 -6.70 0.09
C LEU A 29 -7.36 -7.87 -0.92
N VAL A 30 -8.11 -7.72 -2.00
CA VAL A 30 -8.16 -8.72 -3.08
C VAL A 30 -6.79 -8.85 -3.73
N GLY A 31 -6.07 -7.75 -3.95
CA GLY A 31 -4.70 -7.76 -4.46
C GLY A 31 -3.77 -8.60 -3.59
N VAL A 32 -3.81 -8.42 -2.27
CA VAL A 32 -3.02 -9.24 -1.33
C VAL A 32 -3.38 -10.71 -1.48
N VAL A 33 -4.66 -11.05 -1.38
CA VAL A 33 -5.11 -12.46 -1.37
C VAL A 33 -4.80 -13.15 -2.69
N LEU A 34 -5.17 -12.55 -3.82
CA LEU A 34 -4.99 -13.17 -5.14
C LEU A 34 -3.53 -13.30 -5.54
N MET A 35 -2.76 -12.23 -5.38
CA MET A 35 -1.36 -12.25 -5.82
C MET A 35 -0.49 -13.13 -4.93
N VAL A 36 -0.69 -13.10 -3.62
CA VAL A 36 0.05 -13.95 -2.69
C VAL A 36 -0.34 -15.43 -2.90
N THR A 37 -1.61 -15.73 -3.01
CA THR A 37 -2.10 -17.11 -3.23
C THR A 37 -1.56 -17.67 -4.54
N TRP A 38 -1.68 -16.91 -5.61
CA TRP A 38 -1.18 -17.35 -6.93
C TRP A 38 0.35 -17.45 -6.93
N GLY A 39 1.03 -16.49 -6.32
CA GLY A 39 2.48 -16.51 -6.20
C GLY A 39 2.98 -17.76 -5.45
N ILE A 40 2.39 -18.08 -4.31
CA ILE A 40 2.72 -19.29 -3.54
C ILE A 40 2.43 -20.55 -4.33
N TRP A 41 1.29 -20.59 -5.02
CA TRP A 41 0.94 -21.74 -5.85
C TRP A 41 1.99 -21.98 -6.95
N LEU A 42 2.44 -20.95 -7.63
CA LEU A 42 3.51 -21.05 -8.64
C LEU A 42 4.84 -21.50 -8.04
N LEU A 43 5.17 -21.00 -6.83
CA LEU A 43 6.40 -21.41 -6.13
C LEU A 43 6.41 -22.87 -5.74
N THR A 44 5.25 -23.42 -5.34
CA THR A 44 5.16 -24.79 -4.80
C THR A 44 4.81 -25.82 -5.86
N SER A 45 4.11 -25.44 -6.92
CA SER A 45 3.58 -26.37 -7.94
C SER A 45 4.46 -26.48 -9.18
N SER A 46 5.38 -25.55 -9.39
CA SER A 46 6.22 -25.50 -10.58
C SER A 46 7.64 -25.98 -10.31
N SER A 47 8.21 -26.72 -11.25
CA SER A 47 9.62 -27.12 -11.25
C SER A 47 10.52 -26.17 -12.06
N GLY A 48 9.93 -25.28 -12.87
CA GLY A 48 10.65 -24.34 -13.73
C GLY A 48 11.17 -23.13 -12.97
N LEU A 49 12.44 -22.74 -13.22
CA LEU A 49 13.05 -21.57 -12.59
C LEU A 49 12.31 -20.27 -12.94
N SER A 50 11.90 -20.09 -14.20
CA SER A 50 11.15 -18.91 -14.67
C SER A 50 9.82 -18.77 -13.95
N THR A 51 9.08 -19.86 -13.80
CA THR A 51 7.77 -19.86 -13.14
C THR A 51 7.91 -19.59 -11.64
N ARG A 52 8.95 -20.14 -11.01
CA ARG A 52 9.28 -19.83 -9.60
C ARG A 52 9.64 -18.36 -9.41
N ALA A 53 10.39 -17.77 -10.33
CA ALA A 53 10.73 -16.35 -10.29
C ALA A 53 9.48 -15.48 -10.39
N ILE A 54 8.54 -15.81 -11.28
CA ILE A 54 7.23 -15.14 -11.40
C ILE A 54 6.44 -15.29 -10.10
N GLY A 55 6.41 -16.50 -9.53
CA GLY A 55 5.73 -16.77 -8.25
C GLY A 55 6.30 -15.94 -7.11
N LEU A 56 7.62 -15.83 -7.02
CA LEU A 56 8.28 -14.99 -6.03
C LEU A 56 7.94 -13.51 -6.22
N TRP A 57 7.96 -13.05 -7.47
CA TRP A 57 7.59 -11.66 -7.78
C TRP A 57 6.13 -11.35 -7.44
N LEU A 58 5.19 -12.23 -7.80
CA LEU A 58 3.78 -12.09 -7.48
C LEU A 58 3.54 -12.06 -5.96
N THR A 59 4.17 -12.96 -5.23
CA THR A 59 4.08 -13.00 -3.76
C THR A 59 4.58 -11.70 -3.16
N SER A 60 5.72 -11.21 -3.61
CA SER A 60 6.32 -9.96 -3.13
C SER A 60 5.46 -8.74 -3.48
N ALA A 61 4.95 -8.66 -4.71
CA ALA A 61 4.05 -7.59 -5.13
C ALA A 61 2.73 -7.61 -4.35
N GLY A 62 2.16 -8.80 -4.13
CA GLY A 62 0.97 -8.96 -3.30
C GLY A 62 1.19 -8.51 -1.87
N LEU A 63 2.33 -8.83 -1.27
CA LEU A 63 2.68 -8.37 0.08
C LEU A 63 2.84 -6.85 0.17
N ASN A 64 3.18 -6.17 -0.92
CA ASN A 64 3.20 -4.70 -0.97
C ASN A 64 1.83 -4.07 -0.78
N TYR A 65 0.75 -4.77 -1.10
CA TYR A 65 -0.62 -4.31 -0.81
C TYR A 65 -0.99 -4.40 0.66
N ALA A 66 -0.28 -5.17 1.47
CA ALA A 66 -0.58 -5.31 2.90
C ALA A 66 -0.47 -3.97 3.66
N PRO A 67 0.64 -3.20 3.57
CA PRO A 67 0.70 -1.88 4.20
C PRO A 67 -0.34 -0.91 3.65
N LEU A 68 -0.62 -0.92 2.35
CA LEU A 68 -1.66 -0.09 1.75
C LEU A 68 -3.04 -0.44 2.31
N SER A 69 -3.35 -1.73 2.46
CA SER A 69 -4.62 -2.20 3.02
C SER A 69 -4.78 -1.79 4.48
N LEU A 70 -3.72 -1.92 5.29
CA LEU A 70 -3.75 -1.54 6.70
C LEU A 70 -3.97 -0.04 6.88
N TYR A 71 -3.27 0.79 6.12
CA TYR A 71 -3.46 2.24 6.17
C TYR A 71 -4.81 2.67 5.61
N ALA A 72 -5.28 2.05 4.52
CA ALA A 72 -6.61 2.31 3.98
C ALA A 72 -7.69 1.98 5.01
N LEU A 73 -7.55 0.85 5.71
CA LEU A 73 -8.48 0.46 6.77
C LEU A 73 -8.49 1.49 7.91
N ALA A 74 -7.31 1.95 8.34
CA ALA A 74 -7.20 2.98 9.37
C ALA A 74 -7.82 4.31 8.92
N LEU A 75 -7.69 4.67 7.65
CA LEU A 75 -8.26 5.89 7.08
C LEU A 75 -9.77 5.82 6.84
N MET A 76 -10.39 4.64 6.98
CA MET A 76 -11.84 4.51 6.91
C MET A 76 -12.57 5.05 8.14
N ARG A 77 -11.85 5.36 9.22
CA ARG A 77 -12.44 6.00 10.40
C ARG A 77 -13.00 7.37 10.03
N PRO A 78 -14.17 7.78 10.60
CA PRO A 78 -14.74 9.10 10.34
C PRO A 78 -13.73 10.21 10.61
N GLY A 79 -13.54 11.09 9.63
CA GLY A 79 -12.62 12.23 9.73
C GLY A 79 -11.13 11.93 9.57
N ALA A 80 -10.71 10.68 9.54
CA ALA A 80 -9.30 10.31 9.46
C ALA A 80 -8.67 10.70 8.11
N LEU A 81 -9.36 10.45 7.00
CA LEU A 81 -8.89 10.82 5.68
C LEU A 81 -8.82 12.34 5.50
N GLU A 82 -9.83 13.05 5.95
CA GLU A 82 -9.91 14.50 5.89
C GLU A 82 -8.79 15.14 6.74
N ALA A 83 -8.52 14.60 7.92
CA ALA A 83 -7.42 15.07 8.77
C ALA A 83 -6.05 14.82 8.14
N GLU A 84 -5.84 13.67 7.51
CA GLU A 84 -4.57 13.35 6.82
C GLU A 84 -4.30 14.29 5.65
N LEU A 85 -5.35 14.73 4.95
CA LEU A 85 -5.26 15.54 3.73
C LEU A 85 -5.59 17.02 3.94
N ALA A 86 -5.75 17.49 5.19
CA ALA A 86 -6.18 18.84 5.49
C ALA A 86 -5.27 19.93 4.88
N ASP A 87 -3.95 19.70 4.88
CA ASP A 87 -2.95 20.64 4.36
C ASP A 87 -2.40 20.23 2.99
N ALA A 88 -3.05 19.28 2.31
CA ALA A 88 -2.52 18.72 1.08
C ALA A 88 -2.95 19.53 -0.14
N ASP A 89 -2.00 19.83 -1.02
CA ASP A 89 -2.29 20.15 -2.41
C ASP A 89 -2.44 18.83 -3.18
N ILE A 90 -3.68 18.42 -3.36
CA ILE A 90 -4.03 17.11 -3.91
C ILE A 90 -3.44 16.90 -5.31
N ASP A 91 -3.53 17.91 -6.17
CA ASP A 91 -3.04 17.79 -7.55
C ASP A 91 -1.52 17.63 -7.60
N ARG A 92 -0.80 18.35 -6.76
CA ARG A 92 0.65 18.27 -6.65
C ARG A 92 1.07 16.92 -6.05
N GLU A 93 0.43 16.49 -4.99
CA GLU A 93 0.74 15.24 -4.32
C GLU A 93 0.34 14.03 -5.17
N LEU A 94 -0.77 14.09 -5.89
CA LEU A 94 -1.17 13.04 -6.81
C LEU A 94 -0.09 12.80 -7.87
N ARG A 95 0.46 13.86 -8.45
CA ARG A 95 1.58 13.75 -9.41
C ARG A 95 2.83 13.16 -8.75
N ARG A 96 3.15 13.60 -7.55
CA ARG A 96 4.31 13.13 -6.79
C ARG A 96 4.21 11.63 -6.48
N TYR A 97 3.02 11.17 -6.08
CA TYR A 97 2.79 9.79 -5.69
C TYR A 97 2.45 8.85 -6.86
N THR A 98 2.20 9.37 -8.05
CA THR A 98 1.95 8.53 -9.23
C THR A 98 3.12 7.57 -9.48
N VAL A 99 4.35 8.07 -9.39
CA VAL A 99 5.56 7.24 -9.53
C VAL A 99 5.66 6.20 -8.41
N LEU A 100 5.31 6.60 -7.18
CA LEU A 100 5.35 5.69 -6.02
C LEU A 100 4.36 4.52 -6.17
N GLN A 101 3.23 4.73 -6.84
CA GLN A 101 2.26 3.66 -7.11
C GLN A 101 2.85 2.53 -7.96
N LEU A 102 3.78 2.84 -8.86
CA LEU A 102 4.47 1.84 -9.66
C LEU A 102 5.39 0.94 -8.83
N TRP A 103 5.81 1.39 -7.65
CA TRP A 103 6.65 0.62 -6.75
C TRP A 103 5.94 -0.59 -6.14
N VAL A 104 4.63 -0.69 -6.29
CA VAL A 104 3.87 -1.91 -5.92
C VAL A 104 4.44 -3.12 -6.64
N PHE A 105 4.92 -2.94 -7.87
CA PHE A 105 5.50 -4.02 -8.68
C PHE A 105 6.97 -4.31 -8.36
N VAL A 106 7.64 -3.47 -7.57
CA VAL A 106 9.00 -3.74 -7.11
C VAL A 106 8.93 -4.62 -5.86
N PRO A 107 9.63 -5.77 -5.83
CA PRO A 107 9.51 -6.73 -4.72
C PRO A 107 9.73 -6.10 -3.35
N LEU A 108 8.74 -6.21 -2.48
CA LEU A 108 8.76 -5.77 -1.08
C LEU A 108 9.07 -4.29 -0.83
N SER A 109 9.04 -3.44 -1.86
CA SER A 109 9.39 -2.02 -1.74
C SER A 109 8.50 -1.26 -0.76
N LEU A 110 7.18 -1.41 -0.85
CA LEU A 110 6.24 -0.72 0.04
C LEU A 110 6.29 -1.28 1.46
N VAL A 111 6.58 -2.56 1.62
CA VAL A 111 6.79 -3.17 2.95
C VAL A 111 8.00 -2.55 3.63
N VAL A 112 9.12 -2.42 2.93
CA VAL A 112 10.33 -1.79 3.43
C VAL A 112 10.08 -0.31 3.79
N LEU A 113 9.41 0.42 2.91
CA LEU A 113 9.05 1.83 3.17
C LEU A 113 8.15 1.97 4.38
N ALA A 114 7.16 1.09 4.55
CA ALA A 114 6.25 1.12 5.69
C ALA A 114 6.98 0.82 7.00
N ILE A 115 7.90 -0.15 7.01
CA ILE A 115 8.73 -0.47 8.17
C ILE A 115 9.62 0.71 8.52
N ARG A 116 10.27 1.31 7.54
CA ARG A 116 11.09 2.51 7.74
C ARG A 116 10.30 3.66 8.37
N ASP A 117 9.11 3.93 7.84
CA ASP A 117 8.24 4.98 8.36
C ASP A 117 7.80 4.69 9.80
N ALA A 118 7.48 3.45 10.11
CA ALA A 118 7.12 3.03 11.47
C ALA A 118 8.28 3.19 12.46
N LEU A 119 9.49 2.82 12.06
CA LEU A 119 10.68 3.00 12.90
C LEU A 119 11.02 4.47 13.11
N ALA A 120 10.90 5.29 12.08
CA ALA A 120 11.10 6.74 12.18
C ALA A 120 10.09 7.39 13.14
N SER A 121 8.84 6.97 13.09
CA SER A 121 7.78 7.43 13.99
C SER A 121 8.06 7.03 15.43
N ARG A 122 8.54 5.82 15.67
CA ARG A 122 8.94 5.36 17.00
C ARG A 122 10.10 6.20 17.55
N LYS A 123 11.12 6.42 16.73
CA LYS A 123 12.27 7.25 17.12
C LYS A 123 11.86 8.67 17.49
N ALA A 124 10.96 9.27 16.71
CA ALA A 124 10.43 10.60 17.00
C ALA A 124 9.67 10.64 18.34
N ARG A 125 8.90 9.59 18.67
CA ARG A 125 8.18 9.49 19.94
C ARG A 125 9.10 9.32 21.14
N THR A 126 10.21 8.62 21.00
CA THR A 126 11.17 8.38 22.09
C THR A 126 12.08 9.58 22.33
N THR A 127 12.25 10.49 21.36
CA THR A 127 13.07 11.70 21.49
C THR A 127 12.27 12.92 21.97
N THR A 128 10.94 12.84 22.01
CA THR A 128 10.09 13.91 22.56
C THR A 128 9.98 13.74 24.07
N PRO A 129 10.41 14.75 24.88
CA PRO A 129 10.29 14.67 26.34
C PRO A 129 8.85 14.66 26.81
#